data_075c072c4c59c70151b4253544d3d599
#
_entry.id   075c072c4c59c70151b4253544d3d599
#
_cell.length_a   1.000
_cell.length_b   1.000
_cell.length_c   1.000
_cell.angle_alpha   90.00
_cell.angle_beta   90.00
_cell.angle_gamma   90.00
#
_symmetry.space_group_name_H-M   'P 1'
#
loop_
_entity.id
_entity.type
_entity.pdbx_description
1 polymer ?
#
loop_
_entity_poly.entity_id
_entity_poly.type
_entity_poly.pdbx_seq_one_letter_code
_entity_poly.pdbx_strand_id
1 'polypeptide(L)'
;MADFEPNSGAAAPAQNTKPASIQSQSHIFGKISTSPETNGLSGEEMRDPNKIKITIADTSIPIVVLFGPPSCGKTMTLIRMTRFLRSVGYTVEPDRSFRPSTDGHYENLCDNFDNMVSQIEAADSTDKINFMLVKVFKEGKPICQFLESPGEYYFKPSDPYAQFPFYINDIINNKNRKIWVLFTEPSHTNRLMSDSQTRGLYSQKISKLKSKLSSRDRVIFLNNKIDETPFVNGIGKINYRQAIKDVQNNYDNIFAPFKNLNPITKLWQEYRFDFVVFQSGDFVKTEDGSYSFSVGNDYYPKKLWEFL
;
A
#
# COMPACT_ATOMS: atom_id res chain seq x y z
N MET A 1 -76.31 -20.24 4.44
CA MET A 1 -77.34 -19.25 4.70
C MET A 1 -76.70 -18.00 5.27
N ALA A 2 -77.04 -16.97 4.67
CA ALA A 2 -76.78 -15.53 4.87
C ALA A 2 -75.71 -14.97 3.95
N ASP A 3 -76.22 -14.45 2.86
CA ASP A 3 -75.57 -13.55 1.89
C ASP A 3 -75.31 -12.19 2.52
N PHE A 4 -74.18 -11.56 2.16
CA PHE A 4 -74.04 -10.14 2.33
C PHE A 4 -73.34 -9.56 1.09
N GLU A 5 -74.09 -8.74 0.36
CA GLU A 5 -73.66 -7.99 -0.81
C GLU A 5 -72.73 -6.80 -0.44
N PRO A 6 -71.88 -6.37 -1.36
CA PRO A 6 -70.99 -5.25 -1.10
C PRO A 6 -71.61 -3.89 -1.42
N ASN A 7 -71.43 -2.94 -0.53
CA ASN A 7 -71.85 -1.55 -0.65
C ASN A 7 -70.87 -0.76 -1.52
N SER A 8 -71.32 -0.21 -2.65
CA SER A 8 -70.59 0.65 -3.57
C SER A 8 -70.54 2.09 -3.03
N GLY A 9 -69.41 2.47 -2.50
CA GLY A 9 -69.10 3.85 -2.14
C GLY A 9 -68.19 4.50 -3.18
N ALA A 10 -68.70 5.47 -3.94
CA ALA A 10 -67.94 6.25 -4.91
C ALA A 10 -66.92 7.14 -4.20
N ALA A 11 -65.66 6.98 -4.51
CA ALA A 11 -64.56 7.86 -4.08
C ALA A 11 -64.35 8.95 -5.12
N ALA A 12 -64.25 10.19 -4.65
CA ALA A 12 -63.94 11.39 -5.42
C ALA A 12 -62.49 11.37 -5.98
N PRO A 13 -62.19 12.08 -7.07
CA PRO A 13 -60.86 12.03 -7.69
C PRO A 13 -59.82 12.74 -6.84
N ALA A 14 -58.75 12.04 -6.53
CA ALA A 14 -57.54 12.58 -5.86
C ALA A 14 -56.85 13.60 -6.76
N GLN A 15 -56.63 14.81 -6.23
CA GLN A 15 -55.84 15.86 -6.84
C GLN A 15 -54.37 15.39 -6.96
N ASN A 16 -53.86 15.47 -8.21
CA ASN A 16 -52.47 15.29 -8.55
C ASN A 16 -51.63 16.42 -7.96
N THR A 17 -51.05 16.25 -6.79
CA THR A 17 -49.96 17.06 -6.29
C THR A 17 -48.63 16.51 -6.85
N LYS A 18 -48.05 17.24 -7.83
CA LYS A 18 -46.68 17.01 -8.28
C LYS A 18 -45.74 17.04 -7.07
N PRO A 19 -44.82 16.07 -6.92
CA PRO A 19 -43.76 16.21 -5.93
C PRO A 19 -42.86 17.37 -6.31
N ALA A 20 -42.62 18.25 -5.33
CA ALA A 20 -41.67 19.34 -5.44
C ALA A 20 -40.29 18.78 -5.83
N SER A 21 -39.76 19.31 -6.92
CA SER A 21 -38.40 19.05 -7.35
C SER A 21 -37.46 19.48 -6.22
N ILE A 22 -36.82 18.52 -5.58
CA ILE A 22 -35.66 18.75 -4.73
C ILE A 22 -34.58 19.27 -5.70
N GLN A 23 -34.35 20.56 -5.68
CA GLN A 23 -33.18 21.14 -6.28
C GLN A 23 -31.96 20.54 -5.52
N SER A 24 -31.31 19.60 -6.19
CA SER A 24 -29.96 19.20 -5.80
C SER A 24 -29.10 20.44 -5.79
N GLN A 25 -28.77 20.94 -4.60
CA GLN A 25 -27.67 21.86 -4.43
C GLN A 25 -26.42 21.13 -4.92
N SER A 26 -26.06 21.39 -6.17
CA SER A 26 -24.72 21.12 -6.66
C SER A 26 -23.76 21.93 -5.81
N HIS A 27 -23.20 21.27 -4.79
CA HIS A 27 -22.04 21.80 -4.11
C HIS A 27 -21.00 22.07 -5.21
N ILE A 28 -20.70 23.33 -5.37
CA ILE A 28 -19.60 23.84 -6.15
C ILE A 28 -18.34 23.23 -5.56
N PHE A 29 -17.95 22.05 -6.05
CA PHE A 29 -16.58 21.62 -5.97
C PHE A 29 -15.82 22.61 -6.85
N GLY A 30 -15.16 23.55 -6.17
CA GLY A 30 -14.24 24.45 -6.84
C GLY A 30 -13.34 23.58 -7.70
N LYS A 31 -13.21 23.90 -8.97
CA LYS A 31 -12.17 23.37 -9.85
C LYS A 31 -10.86 23.57 -9.12
N ILE A 32 -10.40 22.51 -8.43
CA ILE A 32 -9.02 22.43 -7.99
C ILE A 32 -8.23 22.50 -9.29
N SER A 33 -7.49 23.59 -9.45
CA SER A 33 -6.54 23.77 -10.53
C SER A 33 -5.72 22.49 -10.65
N THR A 34 -5.86 21.76 -11.75
CA THR A 34 -5.03 20.61 -12.09
C THR A 34 -3.65 21.14 -12.51
N SER A 35 -2.88 21.62 -11.53
CA SER A 35 -1.43 21.54 -11.64
C SER A 35 -1.09 20.05 -11.74
N PRO A 36 -0.14 19.63 -12.59
CA PRO A 36 0.23 18.22 -12.71
C PRO A 36 0.49 17.70 -11.31
N GLU A 37 -0.29 16.69 -10.90
CA GLU A 37 -0.28 16.14 -9.55
C GLU A 37 1.13 15.67 -9.25
N THR A 38 1.81 16.38 -8.41
CA THR A 38 3.19 16.12 -8.07
C THR A 38 3.18 15.16 -6.89
N ASN A 39 3.64 13.97 -7.14
CA ASN A 39 3.74 12.85 -6.21
C ASN A 39 4.77 13.09 -5.08
N GLY A 40 4.90 14.31 -4.58
CA GLY A 40 5.95 14.71 -3.65
C GLY A 40 7.33 14.84 -4.31
N LEU A 41 7.40 14.83 -5.65
CA LEU A 41 8.62 14.98 -6.44
C LEU A 41 8.44 16.06 -7.50
N SER A 42 9.49 16.81 -7.79
CA SER A 42 9.53 17.76 -8.90
C SER A 42 9.58 17.02 -10.25
N GLY A 43 9.18 17.70 -11.33
CA GLY A 43 9.28 17.11 -12.67
C GLY A 43 10.71 16.76 -13.10
N GLU A 44 11.72 17.38 -12.49
CA GLU A 44 13.13 17.06 -12.71
C GLU A 44 13.52 15.77 -12.00
N GLU A 45 13.10 15.57 -10.75
CA GLU A 45 13.35 14.37 -9.96
C GLU A 45 12.61 13.15 -10.50
N MET A 46 11.40 13.34 -11.06
CA MET A 46 10.69 12.27 -11.76
C MET A 46 11.44 11.79 -13.01
N ARG A 47 12.12 12.70 -13.73
CA ARG A 47 12.93 12.32 -14.90
C ARG A 47 14.28 11.73 -14.51
N ASP A 48 14.88 12.23 -13.44
CA ASP A 48 16.18 11.76 -12.92
C ASP A 48 16.09 11.56 -11.39
N PRO A 49 15.75 10.35 -10.94
CA PRO A 49 15.61 10.04 -9.51
C PRO A 49 16.92 10.16 -8.72
N ASN A 50 18.08 10.32 -9.39
CA ASN A 50 19.34 10.59 -8.71
C ASN A 50 19.44 12.02 -8.18
N LYS A 51 18.54 12.92 -8.60
CA LYS A 51 18.44 14.29 -8.07
C LYS A 51 17.61 14.38 -6.80
N ILE A 52 16.93 13.33 -6.41
CA ILE A 52 16.13 13.26 -5.18
C ILE A 52 17.06 13.42 -3.98
N LYS A 53 16.79 14.45 -3.17
CA LYS A 53 17.47 14.71 -1.91
C LYS A 53 16.54 14.37 -0.75
N ILE A 54 17.05 13.59 0.21
CA ILE A 54 16.32 13.19 1.40
C ILE A 54 17.10 13.53 2.66
N THR A 55 16.37 13.69 3.76
CA THR A 55 16.92 13.80 5.11
C THR A 55 16.18 12.84 6.02
N ILE A 56 16.89 11.99 6.73
CA ILE A 56 16.33 11.14 7.78
C ILE A 56 16.80 11.72 9.11
N ALA A 57 16.00 12.62 9.67
CA ALA A 57 16.36 13.37 10.87
C ALA A 57 16.49 12.47 12.10
N ASP A 58 15.60 11.49 12.25
CA ASP A 58 15.63 10.57 13.39
C ASP A 58 16.31 9.26 13.00
N THR A 59 17.54 9.07 13.45
CA THR A 59 18.34 7.86 13.20
C THR A 59 18.19 6.81 14.29
N SER A 60 17.42 7.07 15.36
CA SER A 60 17.25 6.17 16.51
C SER A 60 16.17 5.12 16.32
N ILE A 61 15.15 5.41 15.50
CA ILE A 61 14.02 4.52 15.25
C ILE A 61 14.17 3.78 13.93
N PRO A 62 13.57 2.58 13.79
CA PRO A 62 13.67 1.82 12.54
C PRO A 62 12.93 2.48 11.37
N ILE A 63 13.43 2.20 10.17
CA ILE A 63 12.75 2.56 8.91
C ILE A 63 12.12 1.30 8.32
N VAL A 64 10.82 1.32 8.11
CA VAL A 64 10.06 0.32 7.37
C VAL A 64 10.03 0.74 5.90
N VAL A 65 10.76 0.06 5.06
CA VAL A 65 10.85 0.37 3.62
C VAL A 65 9.87 -0.51 2.86
N LEU A 66 8.85 0.11 2.26
CA LEU A 66 7.89 -0.58 1.41
C LEU A 66 8.49 -0.77 0.01
N PHE A 67 9.08 -1.93 -0.25
CA PHE A 67 9.84 -2.23 -1.46
C PHE A 67 9.06 -3.14 -2.40
N GLY A 68 8.81 -2.67 -3.61
CA GLY A 68 8.11 -3.48 -4.61
C GLY A 68 7.92 -2.75 -5.94
N PRO A 69 7.55 -3.48 -7.01
CA PRO A 69 7.32 -2.92 -8.32
C PRO A 69 6.15 -1.92 -8.33
N PRO A 70 5.93 -1.18 -9.43
CA PRO A 70 4.72 -0.38 -9.60
C PRO A 70 3.46 -1.23 -9.43
N SER A 71 2.40 -0.63 -8.90
CA SER A 71 1.06 -1.25 -8.74
C SER A 71 0.97 -2.48 -7.83
N CYS A 72 2.01 -2.81 -7.06
CA CYS A 72 1.96 -3.93 -6.10
C CYS A 72 1.22 -3.61 -4.79
N GLY A 73 0.70 -2.38 -4.63
CA GLY A 73 -0.13 -1.98 -3.49
C GLY A 73 0.62 -1.37 -2.31
N LYS A 74 1.82 -0.82 -2.48
CA LYS A 74 2.59 -0.15 -1.41
C LYS A 74 1.81 1.00 -0.77
N THR A 75 1.31 1.91 -1.58
CA THR A 75 0.53 3.07 -1.14
C THR A 75 -0.72 2.65 -0.37
N MET A 76 -1.47 1.68 -0.90
CA MET A 76 -2.66 1.16 -0.22
C MET A 76 -2.31 0.47 1.11
N THR A 77 -1.16 -0.20 1.17
CA THR A 77 -0.64 -0.77 2.42
C THR A 77 -0.32 0.33 3.44
N LEU A 78 0.35 1.42 3.02
CA LEU A 78 0.63 2.56 3.89
C LEU A 78 -0.66 3.19 4.43
N ILE A 79 -1.63 3.46 3.56
CA ILE A 79 -2.95 4.00 3.94
C ILE A 79 -3.64 3.06 4.93
N ARG A 80 -3.68 1.77 4.63
CA ARG A 80 -4.32 0.75 5.47
C ARG A 80 -3.66 0.65 6.84
N MET A 81 -2.33 0.64 6.88
CA MET A 81 -1.57 0.64 8.12
C MET A 81 -1.81 1.93 8.93
N THR A 82 -1.84 3.08 8.28
CA THR A 82 -2.12 4.36 8.94
C THR A 82 -3.49 4.36 9.59
N ARG A 83 -4.54 3.93 8.87
CA ARG A 83 -5.90 3.83 9.42
C ARG A 83 -5.96 2.91 10.63
N PHE A 84 -5.39 1.72 10.48
CA PHE A 84 -5.35 0.73 11.57
C PHE A 84 -4.60 1.28 12.79
N LEU A 85 -3.42 1.83 12.61
CA LEU A 85 -2.62 2.36 13.72
C LEU A 85 -3.34 3.49 14.45
N ARG A 86 -3.97 4.41 13.72
CA ARG A 86 -4.77 5.48 14.30
C ARG A 86 -5.97 4.95 15.10
N SER A 87 -6.64 3.91 14.60
CA SER A 87 -7.79 3.29 15.28
C SER A 87 -7.43 2.61 16.60
N VAL A 88 -6.17 2.20 16.78
CA VAL A 88 -5.65 1.57 18.00
C VAL A 88 -4.77 2.51 18.83
N GLY A 89 -4.90 3.83 18.62
CA GLY A 89 -4.34 4.87 19.51
C GLY A 89 -2.90 5.28 19.21
N TYR A 90 -2.39 5.02 18.00
CA TYR A 90 -1.13 5.60 17.53
C TYR A 90 -1.37 6.93 16.80
N THR A 91 -0.42 7.84 16.88
CA THR A 91 -0.35 9.00 15.97
C THR A 91 0.50 8.63 14.78
N VAL A 92 0.02 8.95 13.58
CA VAL A 92 0.71 8.67 12.31
C VAL A 92 0.64 9.93 11.46
N GLU A 93 1.80 10.49 11.15
CA GLU A 93 1.92 11.78 10.45
C GLU A 93 3.14 11.81 9.53
N PRO A 94 3.12 12.60 8.44
CA PRO A 94 4.25 12.74 7.55
C PRO A 94 5.43 13.45 8.22
N ASP A 95 6.65 13.04 7.90
CA ASP A 95 7.86 13.72 8.34
C ASP A 95 8.21 14.87 7.37
N ARG A 96 7.82 16.10 7.72
CA ARG A 96 8.08 17.28 6.91
C ARG A 96 9.58 17.56 6.71
N SER A 97 10.44 17.07 7.60
CA SER A 97 11.90 17.22 7.48
C SER A 97 12.55 16.25 6.50
N PHE A 98 11.79 15.28 5.97
CA PHE A 98 12.29 14.28 5.03
C PHE A 98 12.80 14.89 3.72
N ARG A 99 12.18 15.96 3.28
CA ARG A 99 12.57 16.70 2.08
C ARG A 99 13.07 18.10 2.45
N PRO A 100 13.82 18.77 1.57
CA PRO A 100 14.20 20.16 1.80
C PRO A 100 12.97 21.05 2.04
N SER A 101 13.04 21.97 2.98
CA SER A 101 11.95 22.90 3.34
C SER A 101 11.50 23.80 2.16
N THR A 102 12.26 23.85 1.09
CA THR A 102 11.92 24.56 -0.15
C THR A 102 11.13 23.71 -1.14
N ASP A 103 10.87 22.44 -0.81
CA ASP A 103 10.12 21.50 -1.67
C ASP A 103 8.61 21.65 -1.44
N GLY A 104 8.01 22.64 -2.12
CA GLY A 104 6.58 22.89 -2.03
C GLY A 104 5.70 21.72 -2.50
N HIS A 105 6.21 20.80 -3.33
CA HIS A 105 5.48 19.62 -3.75
C HIS A 105 5.34 18.63 -2.59
N TYR A 106 6.40 18.45 -1.83
CA TYR A 106 6.37 17.60 -0.65
C TYR A 106 5.54 18.19 0.48
N GLU A 107 5.62 19.51 0.70
CA GLU A 107 4.77 20.19 1.68
C GLU A 107 3.27 20.01 1.36
N ASN A 108 2.87 20.21 0.11
CA ASN A 108 1.51 19.97 -0.33
C ASN A 108 1.07 18.50 -0.12
N LEU A 109 1.97 17.54 -0.36
CA LEU A 109 1.71 16.13 -0.11
C LEU A 109 1.48 15.88 1.40
N CYS A 110 2.30 16.48 2.26
CA CYS A 110 2.14 16.41 3.71
C CYS A 110 0.82 17.02 4.18
N ASP A 111 0.43 18.18 3.65
CA ASP A 111 -0.83 18.85 3.99
C ASP A 111 -2.06 18.03 3.58
N ASN A 112 -1.97 17.32 2.48
CA ASN A 112 -3.06 16.48 1.98
C ASN A 112 -3.08 15.06 2.55
N PHE A 113 -2.11 14.68 3.39
CA PHE A 113 -1.98 13.31 3.89
C PHE A 113 -3.24 12.79 4.59
N ASP A 114 -3.85 13.60 5.44
CA ASP A 114 -5.06 13.21 6.18
C ASP A 114 -6.26 13.01 5.25
N ASN A 115 -6.38 13.85 4.23
CA ASN A 115 -7.41 13.69 3.20
C ASN A 115 -7.21 12.37 2.43
N MET A 116 -5.98 12.07 2.01
CA MET A 116 -5.65 10.83 1.31
C MET A 116 -5.92 9.58 2.16
N VAL A 117 -5.59 9.65 3.46
CA VAL A 117 -5.86 8.55 4.38
C VAL A 117 -7.35 8.36 4.62
N SER A 118 -8.16 9.41 4.61
CA SER A 118 -9.61 9.35 4.88
C SER A 118 -10.47 9.07 3.66
N GLN A 119 -9.95 9.23 2.44
CA GLN A 119 -10.72 9.00 1.21
C GLN A 119 -11.20 7.56 1.08
N ILE A 120 -12.45 7.40 0.62
CA ILE A 120 -13.11 6.09 0.43
C ILE A 120 -12.89 5.58 -1.01
N GLU A 121 -12.59 6.47 -1.95
CA GLU A 121 -12.38 6.12 -3.36
C GLU A 121 -10.96 5.62 -3.59
N ALA A 122 -10.85 4.43 -4.19
CA ALA A 122 -9.58 3.72 -4.28
C ALA A 122 -8.82 3.97 -5.59
N ALA A 123 -9.53 4.22 -6.68
CA ALA A 123 -8.95 4.00 -8.00
C ALA A 123 -7.98 5.11 -8.44
N ASP A 124 -8.27 6.34 -8.10
CA ASP A 124 -7.47 7.49 -8.56
C ASP A 124 -6.42 7.95 -7.55
N SER A 125 -6.37 7.30 -6.38
CA SER A 125 -5.50 7.71 -5.27
C SER A 125 -4.08 7.16 -5.36
N THR A 126 -3.83 6.13 -6.16
CA THR A 126 -2.50 5.50 -6.26
C THR A 126 -1.46 6.41 -6.89
N ASP A 127 -1.89 7.42 -7.63
CA ASP A 127 -1.00 8.45 -8.20
C ASP A 127 -0.61 9.53 -7.19
N LYS A 128 -1.23 9.54 -6.00
CA LYS A 128 -1.17 10.68 -5.07
C LYS A 128 -0.19 10.56 -3.92
N ILE A 129 0.23 9.34 -3.52
CA ILE A 129 1.29 9.14 -2.50
C ILE A 129 2.38 8.27 -3.11
N ASN A 130 3.41 8.88 -3.65
CA ASN A 130 4.49 8.12 -4.27
C ASN A 130 5.86 8.31 -3.63
N PHE A 131 6.04 9.36 -2.82
CA PHE A 131 7.32 9.59 -2.16
C PHE A 131 7.12 10.28 -0.82
N MET A 132 7.07 9.51 0.26
CA MET A 132 6.78 10.03 1.59
C MET A 132 7.47 9.23 2.70
N LEU A 133 7.93 9.92 3.73
CA LEU A 133 8.31 9.33 5.01
C LEU A 133 7.23 9.68 6.04
N VAL A 134 6.68 8.66 6.70
CA VAL A 134 5.60 8.80 7.68
C VAL A 134 6.08 8.27 9.03
N LYS A 135 6.01 9.09 10.08
CA LYS A 135 6.38 8.70 11.44
C LYS A 135 5.19 8.14 12.22
N VAL A 136 5.46 7.13 13.02
CA VAL A 136 4.49 6.52 13.93
C VAL A 136 4.91 6.81 15.36
N PHE A 137 3.98 7.32 16.15
CA PHE A 137 4.18 7.64 17.56
C PHE A 137 3.20 6.85 18.45
N LYS A 138 3.66 6.49 19.62
CA LYS A 138 2.80 6.01 20.71
C LYS A 138 3.06 6.85 21.95
N GLU A 139 2.01 7.45 22.50
CA GLU A 139 2.12 8.32 23.67
C GLU A 139 3.20 9.42 23.50
N GLY A 140 3.24 10.01 22.30
CA GLY A 140 4.20 11.06 21.93
C GLY A 140 5.64 10.59 21.66
N LYS A 141 5.94 9.29 21.80
CA LYS A 141 7.27 8.73 21.52
C LYS A 141 7.31 8.14 20.11
N PRO A 142 8.29 8.52 19.27
CA PRO A 142 8.44 7.93 17.96
C PRO A 142 8.87 6.45 18.07
N ILE A 143 8.23 5.57 17.27
CA ILE A 143 8.44 4.11 17.32
C ILE A 143 9.13 3.62 16.05
N CYS A 144 8.64 4.02 14.90
CA CYS A 144 9.18 3.69 13.59
C CYS A 144 8.75 4.74 12.57
N GLN A 145 9.29 4.62 11.37
CA GLN A 145 8.92 5.45 10.24
C GLN A 145 8.75 4.59 8.99
N PHE A 146 7.68 4.81 8.22
CA PHE A 146 7.39 4.12 6.97
C PHE A 146 7.89 4.97 5.81
N LEU A 147 8.65 4.35 4.91
CA LEU A 147 9.04 4.95 3.65
C LEU A 147 8.23 4.36 2.50
N GLU A 148 7.44 5.19 1.87
CA GLU A 148 6.82 4.94 0.57
C GLU A 148 7.66 5.59 -0.53
N SER A 149 7.83 4.89 -1.64
CA SER A 149 8.60 5.36 -2.79
C SER A 149 8.04 4.77 -4.10
N PRO A 150 8.15 5.48 -5.22
CA PRO A 150 7.71 4.97 -6.52
C PRO A 150 8.30 3.60 -6.84
N GLY A 151 7.43 2.68 -7.28
CA GLY A 151 7.83 1.29 -7.53
C GLY A 151 8.86 1.13 -8.63
N GLU A 152 8.82 2.00 -9.64
CA GLU A 152 9.76 2.06 -10.76
C GLU A 152 11.21 2.36 -10.34
N TYR A 153 11.40 2.97 -9.17
CA TYR A 153 12.75 3.21 -8.64
C TYR A 153 13.32 1.98 -7.93
N TYR A 154 12.45 1.08 -7.50
CA TYR A 154 12.86 -0.23 -7.01
C TYR A 154 13.01 -1.24 -8.13
N PHE A 155 12.01 -1.32 -9.01
CA PHE A 155 12.01 -2.23 -10.15
C PHE A 155 11.14 -1.69 -11.27
N LYS A 156 11.75 -1.45 -12.43
CA LYS A 156 11.07 -1.03 -13.66
C LYS A 156 11.09 -2.18 -14.66
N PRO A 157 9.95 -2.80 -15.01
CA PRO A 157 9.92 -3.92 -15.94
C PRO A 157 10.54 -3.62 -17.29
N SER A 158 10.42 -2.39 -17.80
CA SER A 158 11.03 -1.94 -19.07
C SER A 158 12.53 -1.69 -18.98
N ASP A 159 13.09 -1.57 -17.75
CA ASP A 159 14.53 -1.43 -17.48
C ASP A 159 14.89 -2.17 -16.18
N PRO A 160 14.87 -3.52 -16.21
CA PRO A 160 15.03 -4.33 -15.00
C PRO A 160 16.43 -4.25 -14.39
N TYR A 161 17.42 -3.85 -15.18
CA TYR A 161 18.82 -3.75 -14.76
C TYR A 161 19.19 -2.36 -14.23
N ALA A 162 18.29 -1.37 -14.27
CA ALA A 162 18.52 -0.05 -13.74
C ALA A 162 19.17 -0.10 -12.35
N GLN A 163 20.08 0.80 -12.07
CA GLN A 163 20.68 0.92 -10.74
C GLN A 163 19.64 1.50 -9.76
N PHE A 164 19.82 1.23 -8.47
CA PHE A 164 19.05 1.96 -7.46
C PHE A 164 19.44 3.43 -7.48
N PRO A 165 18.47 4.36 -7.42
CA PRO A 165 18.75 5.78 -7.25
C PRO A 165 19.62 6.05 -6.02
N PHE A 166 20.32 7.19 -5.99
CA PHE A 166 21.22 7.54 -4.91
C PHE A 166 20.55 7.56 -3.55
N TYR A 167 19.33 8.10 -3.44
CA TYR A 167 18.61 8.15 -2.17
C TYR A 167 18.34 6.76 -1.56
N ILE A 168 18.14 5.73 -2.40
CA ILE A 168 17.98 4.35 -1.91
C ILE A 168 19.30 3.84 -1.31
N ASN A 169 20.44 4.16 -1.93
CA ASN A 169 21.73 3.83 -1.36
C ASN A 169 21.97 4.60 -0.04
N ASP A 170 21.51 5.85 0.06
CA ASP A 170 21.57 6.64 1.29
C ASP A 170 20.74 5.99 2.41
N ILE A 171 19.54 5.49 2.09
CA ILE A 171 18.71 4.74 3.04
C ILE A 171 19.43 3.45 3.48
N ILE A 172 19.97 2.67 2.53
CA ILE A 172 20.70 1.44 2.82
C ILE A 172 21.86 1.73 3.79
N ASN A 173 22.61 2.79 3.56
CA ASN A 173 23.81 3.17 4.32
C ASN A 173 23.49 3.93 5.63
N ASN A 174 22.27 4.38 5.83
CA ASN A 174 21.88 5.12 7.02
C ASN A 174 22.01 4.24 8.28
N LYS A 175 22.20 4.88 9.45
CA LYS A 175 22.42 4.20 10.75
C LYS A 175 21.18 3.51 11.29
N ASN A 176 19.98 3.91 10.89
CA ASN A 176 18.74 3.26 11.29
C ASN A 176 18.79 1.76 11.01
N ARG A 177 18.14 0.96 11.87
CA ARG A 177 17.75 -0.41 11.51
C ARG A 177 16.67 -0.33 10.43
N LYS A 178 16.80 -1.10 9.36
CA LYS A 178 15.76 -1.18 8.32
C LYS A 178 14.95 -2.46 8.47
N ILE A 179 13.65 -2.33 8.19
CA ILE A 179 12.73 -3.44 8.02
C ILE A 179 12.25 -3.37 6.57
N TRP A 180 12.76 -4.26 5.74
CA TRP A 180 12.44 -4.30 4.32
C TRP A 180 11.19 -5.12 4.10
N VAL A 181 10.09 -4.49 3.73
CA VAL A 181 8.85 -5.14 3.36
C VAL A 181 8.86 -5.34 1.85
N LEU A 182 9.18 -6.56 1.42
CA LEU A 182 9.34 -6.95 0.02
C LEU A 182 8.00 -7.46 -0.51
N PHE A 183 7.40 -6.72 -1.42
CA PHE A 183 6.10 -7.06 -1.97
C PHE A 183 6.17 -8.18 -3.00
N THR A 184 5.28 -9.15 -2.83
CA THR A 184 4.89 -10.13 -3.82
C THR A 184 3.38 -10.13 -3.97
N GLU A 185 2.86 -10.64 -5.08
CA GLU A 185 1.43 -10.68 -5.37
C GLU A 185 1.12 -11.84 -6.33
N PRO A 186 -0.14 -12.30 -6.42
CA PRO A 186 -0.56 -13.28 -7.41
C PRO A 186 -0.27 -12.79 -8.84
N SER A 187 0.18 -13.67 -9.71
CA SER A 187 0.65 -13.31 -11.06
C SER A 187 -0.39 -12.64 -11.96
N HIS A 188 -1.67 -12.86 -11.71
CA HIS A 188 -2.79 -12.30 -12.48
C HIS A 188 -3.24 -10.90 -12.02
N THR A 189 -2.79 -10.44 -10.84
CA THR A 189 -3.27 -9.19 -10.24
C THR A 189 -2.50 -7.94 -10.67
N ASN A 190 -1.33 -8.12 -11.29
CA ASN A 190 -0.51 -7.01 -11.76
C ASN A 190 -0.06 -7.25 -13.20
N ARG A 191 -0.63 -6.47 -14.12
CA ARG A 191 -0.34 -6.60 -15.55
C ARG A 191 1.14 -6.41 -15.88
N LEU A 192 1.84 -5.54 -15.16
CA LEU A 192 3.26 -5.27 -15.37
C LEU A 192 4.15 -6.44 -14.93
N MET A 193 3.63 -7.31 -14.07
CA MET A 193 4.33 -8.46 -13.49
C MET A 193 3.72 -9.79 -13.96
N SER A 194 2.90 -9.78 -15.02
CA SER A 194 2.14 -10.96 -15.45
C SER A 194 3.00 -12.08 -16.05
N ASP A 195 4.12 -11.74 -16.68
CA ASP A 195 5.00 -12.76 -17.26
C ASP A 195 6.07 -13.26 -16.28
N SER A 196 6.48 -14.54 -16.44
CA SER A 196 7.42 -15.19 -15.53
C SER A 196 8.84 -14.63 -15.65
N GLN A 197 9.25 -14.17 -16.82
CA GLN A 197 10.57 -13.60 -17.05
C GLN A 197 10.72 -12.31 -16.24
N THR A 198 9.74 -11.41 -16.29
CA THR A 198 9.71 -10.16 -15.52
C THR A 198 9.76 -10.44 -14.02
N ARG A 199 9.02 -11.44 -13.53
CA ARG A 199 9.09 -11.84 -12.11
C ARG A 199 10.45 -12.43 -11.74
N GLY A 200 11.07 -13.20 -12.62
CA GLY A 200 12.44 -13.68 -12.44
C GLY A 200 13.47 -12.55 -12.33
N LEU A 201 13.34 -11.51 -13.17
CA LEU A 201 14.18 -10.30 -13.09
C LEU A 201 13.96 -9.50 -11.79
N TYR A 202 12.71 -9.44 -11.31
CA TYR A 202 12.43 -8.86 -10.00
C TYR A 202 13.11 -9.64 -8.87
N SER A 203 13.09 -10.97 -8.91
CA SER A 203 13.81 -11.82 -7.96
C SER A 203 15.32 -11.55 -7.97
N GLN A 204 15.92 -11.32 -9.13
CA GLN A 204 17.32 -10.91 -9.25
C GLN A 204 17.57 -9.52 -8.62
N LYS A 205 16.62 -8.59 -8.78
CA LYS A 205 16.69 -7.26 -8.14
C LYS A 205 16.67 -7.37 -6.63
N ILE A 206 15.83 -8.25 -6.07
CA ILE A 206 15.80 -8.56 -4.63
C ILE A 206 17.13 -9.19 -4.18
N SER A 207 17.71 -10.09 -4.97
CA SER A 207 19.05 -10.65 -4.67
C SER A 207 20.11 -9.55 -4.61
N LYS A 208 20.07 -8.59 -5.53
CA LYS A 208 20.96 -7.43 -5.53
C LYS A 208 20.73 -6.54 -4.30
N LEU A 209 19.48 -6.32 -3.90
CA LEU A 209 19.18 -5.63 -2.65
C LEU A 209 19.77 -6.39 -1.47
N LYS A 210 19.53 -7.71 -1.37
CA LYS A 210 20.00 -8.54 -0.26
C LYS A 210 21.49 -8.45 -0.06
N SER A 211 22.30 -8.38 -1.12
CA SER A 211 23.76 -8.24 -1.04
C SER A 211 24.24 -6.94 -0.37
N LYS A 212 23.35 -5.95 -0.25
CA LYS A 212 23.62 -4.63 0.34
C LYS A 212 23.07 -4.49 1.77
N LEU A 213 22.23 -5.44 2.23
CA LEU A 213 21.58 -5.35 3.53
C LEU A 213 22.54 -5.64 4.68
N SER A 214 22.39 -4.90 5.77
CA SER A 214 23.08 -5.12 7.03
C SER A 214 22.53 -6.38 7.75
N SER A 215 23.37 -7.01 8.58
CA SER A 215 22.93 -8.11 9.46
C SER A 215 21.89 -7.69 10.50
N ARG A 216 21.74 -6.39 10.77
CA ARG A 216 20.74 -5.83 11.69
C ARG A 216 19.37 -5.61 11.01
N ASP A 217 19.35 -5.60 9.69
CA ASP A 217 18.13 -5.37 8.91
C ASP A 217 17.25 -6.62 8.96
N ARG A 218 15.94 -6.39 9.04
CA ARG A 218 14.93 -7.45 8.92
C ARG A 218 14.34 -7.44 7.52
N VAL A 219 13.86 -8.60 7.10
CA VAL A 219 13.15 -8.76 5.84
C VAL A 219 11.81 -9.42 6.10
N ILE A 220 10.77 -8.85 5.54
CA ILE A 220 9.41 -9.38 5.54
C ILE A 220 9.00 -9.52 4.08
N PHE A 221 8.66 -10.73 3.64
CA PHE A 221 7.93 -10.90 2.38
C PHE A 221 6.45 -10.68 2.65
N LEU A 222 5.88 -9.67 2.01
CA LEU A 222 4.47 -9.31 2.09
C LEU A 222 3.77 -9.79 0.82
N ASN A 223 3.04 -10.89 0.90
CA ASN A 223 2.21 -11.37 -0.20
C ASN A 223 0.88 -10.62 -0.16
N ASN A 224 0.80 -9.55 -0.95
CA ASN A 224 -0.36 -8.68 -1.03
C ASN A 224 -1.45 -9.24 -1.95
N LYS A 225 -2.66 -8.67 -1.91
CA LYS A 225 -3.83 -9.09 -2.70
C LYS A 225 -4.16 -10.58 -2.48
N ILE A 226 -4.02 -11.04 -1.24
CA ILE A 226 -4.22 -12.46 -0.90
C ILE A 226 -5.68 -12.91 -1.10
N ASP A 227 -6.61 -11.97 -1.06
CA ASP A 227 -8.03 -12.15 -1.38
C ASP A 227 -8.28 -12.63 -2.82
N GLU A 228 -7.38 -12.29 -3.74
CA GLU A 228 -7.40 -12.77 -5.13
C GLU A 228 -6.86 -14.22 -5.28
N THR A 229 -6.73 -14.96 -4.17
CA THR A 229 -6.20 -16.32 -4.18
C THR A 229 -7.16 -17.32 -3.54
N PRO A 230 -7.12 -18.61 -3.93
CA PRO A 230 -7.91 -19.66 -3.29
C PRO A 230 -7.36 -20.08 -1.91
N PHE A 231 -6.34 -19.40 -1.38
CA PHE A 231 -5.68 -19.77 -0.13
C PHE A 231 -6.37 -19.19 1.11
N VAL A 232 -7.33 -18.29 0.90
CA VAL A 232 -8.13 -17.65 1.95
C VAL A 232 -9.47 -18.36 2.08
N ASN A 233 -9.66 -19.07 3.19
CA ASN A 233 -10.90 -19.76 3.52
C ASN A 233 -11.79 -18.95 4.49
N GLY A 234 -11.47 -17.68 4.68
CA GLY A 234 -12.15 -16.74 5.58
C GLY A 234 -11.14 -15.85 6.29
N ILE A 235 -11.64 -14.86 7.04
CA ILE A 235 -10.82 -13.89 7.75
C ILE A 235 -9.84 -14.62 8.68
N GLY A 236 -8.55 -14.43 8.48
CA GLY A 236 -7.48 -15.06 9.26
C GLY A 236 -7.31 -16.57 9.04
N LYS A 237 -8.16 -17.21 8.22
CA LYS A 237 -8.03 -18.62 7.87
C LYS A 237 -7.29 -18.79 6.55
N ILE A 238 -5.96 -18.73 6.63
CA ILE A 238 -5.08 -18.68 5.46
C ILE A 238 -4.20 -19.91 5.42
N ASN A 239 -4.11 -20.54 4.27
CA ASN A 239 -3.15 -21.60 4.01
C ASN A 239 -1.76 -21.01 3.69
N TYR A 240 -1.01 -20.62 4.72
CA TYR A 240 0.33 -20.02 4.57
C TYR A 240 1.30 -20.89 3.79
N ARG A 241 1.25 -22.22 3.98
CA ARG A 241 2.13 -23.14 3.26
C ARG A 241 1.89 -23.06 1.75
N GLN A 242 0.65 -22.96 1.34
CA GLN A 242 0.29 -22.85 -0.08
C GLN A 242 0.62 -21.46 -0.62
N ALA A 243 0.39 -20.40 0.14
CA ALA A 243 0.77 -19.03 -0.24
C ALA A 243 2.28 -18.90 -0.46
N ILE A 244 3.11 -19.46 0.44
CA ILE A 244 4.57 -19.48 0.28
C ILE A 244 4.97 -20.26 -0.98
N LYS A 245 4.36 -21.43 -1.21
CA LYS A 245 4.63 -22.25 -2.40
C LYS A 245 4.23 -21.55 -3.69
N ASP A 246 3.12 -20.81 -3.67
CA ASP A 246 2.67 -20.02 -4.82
C ASP A 246 3.68 -18.92 -5.16
N VAL A 247 4.17 -18.18 -4.17
CA VAL A 247 5.22 -17.18 -4.38
C VAL A 247 6.51 -17.83 -4.92
N GLN A 248 6.92 -19.00 -4.41
CA GLN A 248 8.08 -19.72 -4.92
C GLN A 248 7.93 -20.14 -6.38
N ASN A 249 6.73 -20.54 -6.78
CA ASN A 249 6.43 -20.97 -8.14
C ASN A 249 6.33 -19.78 -9.12
N ASN A 250 5.81 -18.65 -8.64
CA ASN A 250 5.58 -17.46 -9.47
C ASN A 250 6.84 -16.58 -9.60
N TYR A 251 7.70 -16.56 -8.57
CA TYR A 251 8.90 -15.71 -8.52
C TYR A 251 10.15 -16.60 -8.41
N ASP A 252 10.75 -16.91 -9.55
CA ASP A 252 11.87 -17.83 -9.60
C ASP A 252 13.02 -17.41 -8.65
N ASN A 253 13.42 -18.33 -7.77
CA ASN A 253 14.51 -18.15 -6.81
C ASN A 253 14.41 -16.95 -5.85
N ILE A 254 13.23 -16.34 -5.67
CA ILE A 254 13.08 -15.12 -4.85
C ILE A 254 13.54 -15.30 -3.40
N PHE A 255 13.37 -16.49 -2.82
CA PHE A 255 13.77 -16.78 -1.45
C PHE A 255 15.21 -17.28 -1.31
N ALA A 256 15.85 -17.66 -2.42
CA ALA A 256 17.19 -18.25 -2.39
C ALA A 256 18.24 -17.39 -1.69
N PRO A 257 18.28 -16.03 -1.84
CA PRO A 257 19.26 -15.19 -1.17
C PRO A 257 19.11 -15.13 0.35
N PHE A 258 17.98 -15.60 0.87
CA PHE A 258 17.61 -15.55 2.30
C PHE A 258 17.70 -16.92 2.97
N LYS A 259 18.20 -17.94 2.30
CA LYS A 259 18.39 -19.27 2.91
C LYS A 259 19.24 -19.17 4.18
N ASN A 260 18.80 -19.86 5.23
CA ASN A 260 19.55 -19.94 6.46
C ASN A 260 20.70 -20.94 6.30
N LEU A 261 21.91 -20.43 6.26
CA LEU A 261 23.12 -21.24 6.10
C LEU A 261 23.64 -21.82 7.41
N ASN A 262 23.11 -21.42 8.56
CA ASN A 262 23.50 -21.96 9.84
C ASN A 262 22.93 -23.40 9.99
N PRO A 263 23.79 -24.44 10.17
CA PRO A 263 23.37 -25.83 10.17
C PRO A 263 22.43 -26.17 11.34
N ILE A 264 22.50 -25.43 12.45
CA ILE A 264 21.66 -25.68 13.63
C ILE A 264 20.30 -25.03 13.44
N THR A 265 20.27 -23.70 13.16
CA THR A 265 19.01 -22.93 13.10
C THR A 265 18.18 -23.21 11.85
N LYS A 266 18.77 -23.70 10.75
CA LYS A 266 18.03 -24.07 9.53
C LYS A 266 17.03 -25.23 9.75
N LEU A 267 17.19 -26.01 10.82
CA LEU A 267 16.27 -27.11 11.14
C LEU A 267 14.89 -26.59 11.58
N TRP A 268 14.84 -25.36 12.12
CA TRP A 268 13.61 -24.72 12.59
C TRP A 268 13.21 -23.51 11.72
N GLN A 269 14.18 -22.91 11.04
CA GLN A 269 13.97 -21.74 10.20
C GLN A 269 14.77 -21.86 8.90
N GLU A 270 14.13 -22.32 7.85
CA GLU A 270 14.76 -22.52 6.54
C GLU A 270 15.26 -21.22 5.91
N TYR A 271 14.53 -20.12 6.13
CA TYR A 271 14.83 -18.81 5.57
C TYR A 271 14.95 -17.73 6.66
N ARG A 272 15.77 -16.73 6.41
CA ARG A 272 15.96 -15.57 7.30
C ARG A 272 15.07 -14.40 6.87
N PHE A 273 13.77 -14.63 6.86
CA PHE A 273 12.74 -13.62 6.67
C PHE A 273 11.45 -14.04 7.36
N ASP A 274 10.57 -13.07 7.58
CA ASP A 274 9.19 -13.30 7.98
C ASP A 274 8.30 -13.29 6.74
N PHE A 275 7.26 -14.11 6.69
CA PHE A 275 6.29 -14.13 5.61
C PHE A 275 4.92 -13.71 6.13
N VAL A 276 4.37 -12.66 5.55
CA VAL A 276 3.08 -12.09 5.93
C VAL A 276 2.19 -12.02 4.68
N VAL A 277 0.96 -12.44 4.81
CA VAL A 277 -0.07 -12.22 3.79
C VAL A 277 -0.83 -10.94 4.10
N PHE A 278 -1.24 -10.22 3.07
CA PHE A 278 -1.88 -8.93 3.24
C PHE A 278 -3.03 -8.71 2.27
N GLN A 279 -4.04 -7.98 2.74
CA GLN A 279 -5.13 -7.43 1.96
C GLN A 279 -5.25 -5.96 2.35
N SER A 280 -5.14 -5.08 1.36
CA SER A 280 -5.18 -3.64 1.60
C SER A 280 -6.59 -3.14 1.92
N GLY A 281 -7.62 -3.88 1.52
CA GLY A 281 -9.05 -3.60 1.70
C GLY A 281 -9.88 -4.33 0.64
N ASP A 282 -11.19 -4.14 0.69
CA ASP A 282 -12.10 -4.72 -0.29
C ASP A 282 -12.37 -3.69 -1.40
N PHE A 283 -12.18 -4.11 -2.65
CA PHE A 283 -12.39 -3.30 -3.83
C PHE A 283 -13.59 -3.85 -4.60
N VAL A 284 -14.66 -3.07 -4.67
CA VAL A 284 -15.87 -3.45 -5.40
C VAL A 284 -16.01 -2.56 -6.62
N LYS A 285 -16.08 -3.18 -7.80
CA LYS A 285 -16.33 -2.45 -9.05
C LYS A 285 -17.75 -1.92 -9.05
N THR A 286 -17.91 -0.62 -9.22
CA THR A 286 -19.19 0.07 -9.30
C THR A 286 -19.77 0.00 -10.72
N GLU A 287 -21.06 0.33 -10.89
CA GLU A 287 -21.75 0.24 -12.18
C GLU A 287 -21.15 1.18 -13.25
N ASP A 288 -20.59 2.29 -12.84
CA ASP A 288 -19.88 3.26 -13.71
C ASP A 288 -18.45 2.82 -14.11
N GLY A 289 -18.01 1.65 -13.58
CA GLY A 289 -16.70 1.09 -13.88
C GLY A 289 -15.57 1.55 -12.95
N SER A 290 -15.85 2.45 -12.01
CA SER A 290 -14.93 2.82 -10.95
C SER A 290 -14.82 1.72 -9.87
N TYR A 291 -13.91 1.86 -8.91
CA TYR A 291 -13.81 0.94 -7.78
C TYR A 291 -14.13 1.68 -6.48
N SER A 292 -15.13 1.20 -5.76
CA SER A 292 -15.29 1.59 -4.36
C SER A 292 -14.34 0.81 -3.48
N PHE A 293 -13.84 1.47 -2.45
CA PHE A 293 -12.91 0.89 -1.48
C PHE A 293 -13.55 0.85 -0.10
N SER A 294 -13.52 -0.29 0.53
CA SER A 294 -13.81 -0.42 1.96
C SER A 294 -12.59 -0.93 2.72
N VAL A 295 -12.49 -0.53 3.98
CA VAL A 295 -11.27 -0.72 4.79
C VAL A 295 -10.94 -2.19 5.04
N GLY A 296 -11.91 -3.09 4.88
CA GLY A 296 -11.71 -4.52 5.13
C GLY A 296 -11.44 -4.85 6.60
N ASN A 297 -10.96 -6.05 6.87
CA ASN A 297 -10.76 -6.55 8.23
C ASN A 297 -9.38 -6.18 8.80
N ASP A 298 -9.32 -5.79 10.07
CA ASP A 298 -8.10 -5.38 10.78
C ASP A 298 -7.10 -6.52 11.05
N TYR A 299 -7.46 -7.76 10.76
CA TYR A 299 -6.55 -8.90 10.90
C TYR A 299 -5.23 -8.69 10.15
N TYR A 300 -5.30 -8.25 8.90
CA TYR A 300 -4.11 -8.11 8.04
C TYR A 300 -3.15 -7.01 8.50
N PRO A 301 -3.60 -5.76 8.72
CA PRO A 301 -2.69 -4.71 9.22
C PRO A 301 -2.20 -5.00 10.63
N LYS A 302 -3.04 -5.58 11.51
CA LYS A 302 -2.60 -6.05 12.83
C LYS A 302 -1.49 -7.08 12.70
N LYS A 303 -1.67 -8.06 11.79
CA LYS A 303 -0.67 -9.11 11.58
C LYS A 303 0.64 -8.55 11.05
N LEU A 304 0.62 -7.63 10.10
CA LEU A 304 1.83 -6.96 9.65
C LEU A 304 2.49 -6.18 10.79
N TRP A 305 1.71 -5.45 11.59
CA TRP A 305 2.23 -4.67 12.72
C TRP A 305 2.97 -5.52 13.76
N GLU A 306 2.50 -6.75 14.02
CA GLU A 306 3.16 -7.70 14.94
C GLU A 306 4.59 -8.08 14.48
N PHE A 307 4.91 -7.93 13.20
CA PHE A 307 6.22 -8.22 12.63
C PHE A 307 7.10 -6.97 12.44
N LEU A 308 6.59 -5.77 12.64
CA LEU A 308 7.36 -4.54 12.54
C LEU A 308 7.95 -4.13 13.88
#